data_2abbd403ba1bd5225a1589878d35a823
#
_entry.id   2abbd403ba1bd5225a1589878d35a823
#
_cell.length_a   1.000
_cell.length_b   1.000
_cell.length_c   1.000
_cell.angle_alpha   90.00
_cell.angle_beta   90.00
_cell.angle_gamma   90.00
#
_symmetry.space_group_name_H-M   'P 1'
#
loop_
_entity.id
_entity.type
_entity.pdbx_description
1 polymer ?
#
loop_
_entity_poly.entity_id
_entity_poly.type
_entity_poly.pdbx_seq_one_letter_code
_entity_poly.pdbx_strand_id
1 'polypeptide(L)'
;MGVQYRVLKIKQEAEETLKLVRDDYYDKICSPKFGDTKLNSNLFDYVLGSVDVKFLYDCTSQGEFSCPKGETYGDVATVLAAFLVPPMCKSNVGIRIPDAMSFRILSSKNVTVLEQAVREGFEVKYKVDSAKCDECVGSKGVCGYDWDLNETVCHCANQSSASRICSARAEAIDNPELPSAKGTSYEPK
;
A
#
# COMPACT_ATOMS: atom_id res chain seq x y z
N MET A 1 5.85 -5.23 14.13
CA MET A 1 5.16 -5.68 12.90
C MET A 1 4.42 -4.47 12.32
N GLY A 2 4.53 -4.24 11.01
CA GLY A 2 3.81 -3.15 10.34
C GLY A 2 2.33 -3.49 10.15
N VAL A 3 1.50 -2.44 9.98
CA VAL A 3 0.09 -2.58 9.62
C VAL A 3 0.01 -3.01 8.15
N GLN A 4 -0.79 -4.04 7.88
CA GLN A 4 -1.03 -4.53 6.52
C GLN A 4 -2.31 -3.93 5.96
N TYR A 5 -2.30 -3.64 4.65
CA TYR A 5 -3.43 -3.08 3.93
C TYR A 5 -3.80 -3.96 2.76
N ARG A 6 -5.10 -4.10 2.54
CA ARG A 6 -5.67 -4.73 1.35
C ARG A 6 -6.03 -3.63 0.35
N VAL A 7 -5.61 -3.81 -0.91
CA VAL A 7 -6.01 -2.93 -2.01
C VAL A 7 -7.36 -3.36 -2.52
N LEU A 8 -8.37 -2.50 -2.41
CA LEU A 8 -9.73 -2.75 -2.89
C LEU A 8 -9.92 -2.31 -4.34
N LYS A 9 -9.26 -1.20 -4.71
CA LYS A 9 -9.38 -0.61 -6.05
C LYS A 9 -8.12 0.19 -6.39
N ILE A 10 -7.75 0.14 -7.67
CA ILE A 10 -6.70 0.97 -8.26
C ILE A 10 -7.36 1.82 -9.34
N LYS A 11 -7.14 3.14 -9.30
CA LYS A 11 -7.53 4.08 -10.35
C LYS A 11 -6.24 4.67 -10.92
N GLN A 12 -5.99 4.39 -12.19
CA GLN A 12 -4.79 4.86 -12.91
C GLN A 12 -5.07 6.07 -13.80
N GLU A 13 -6.36 6.35 -14.06
CA GLU A 13 -6.76 7.50 -14.87
C GLU A 13 -6.74 8.78 -14.02
N ALA A 14 -6.17 9.84 -14.53
CA ALA A 14 -6.16 11.23 -14.02
C ALA A 14 -5.84 11.44 -12.52
N GLU A 15 -6.19 10.55 -11.62
CA GLU A 15 -6.09 10.76 -10.17
C GLU A 15 -5.13 9.82 -9.43
N GLU A 16 -4.55 8.81 -10.06
CA GLU A 16 -3.56 7.89 -9.46
C GLU A 16 -3.87 7.53 -8.00
N THR A 17 -5.06 6.98 -7.75
CA THR A 17 -5.50 6.67 -6.39
C THR A 17 -5.65 5.17 -6.14
N LEU A 18 -5.41 4.79 -4.89
CA LEU A 18 -5.70 3.46 -4.35
C LEU A 18 -6.81 3.57 -3.33
N LYS A 19 -7.74 2.62 -3.36
CA LYS A 19 -8.67 2.41 -2.27
C LYS A 19 -8.15 1.29 -1.37
N LEU A 20 -7.88 1.61 -0.12
CA LEU A 20 -7.23 0.75 0.85
C LEU A 20 -8.15 0.46 2.02
N VAL A 21 -7.98 -0.73 2.60
CA VAL A 21 -8.57 -1.10 3.89
C VAL A 21 -7.52 -1.80 4.75
N ARG A 22 -7.59 -1.64 6.05
CA ARG A 22 -6.74 -2.42 6.97
C ARG A 22 -7.14 -3.88 6.93
N ASP A 23 -6.20 -4.74 6.63
CA ASP A 23 -6.44 -6.18 6.46
C ASP A 23 -6.88 -6.83 7.78
N ASP A 24 -6.28 -6.41 8.90
CA ASP A 24 -6.58 -6.92 10.25
C ASP A 24 -7.97 -6.53 10.77
N TYR A 25 -8.60 -5.52 10.17
CA TYR A 25 -9.94 -5.04 10.53
C TYR A 25 -11.01 -5.40 9.49
N TYR A 26 -10.63 -5.96 8.36
CA TYR A 26 -11.55 -6.22 7.25
C TYR A 26 -12.68 -7.18 7.64
N ASP A 27 -12.35 -8.21 8.41
CA ASP A 27 -13.32 -9.23 8.80
C ASP A 27 -13.73 -9.14 10.29
N LYS A 28 -12.90 -8.54 11.15
CA LYS A 28 -13.07 -8.61 12.60
C LYS A 28 -12.61 -7.35 13.32
N ILE A 29 -13.54 -6.49 13.69
CA ILE A 29 -13.24 -5.30 14.50
C ILE A 29 -13.12 -5.63 15.99
N CYS A 30 -13.67 -6.74 16.44
CA CYS A 30 -13.71 -7.16 17.85
C CYS A 30 -12.47 -7.96 18.29
N SER A 31 -11.55 -8.24 17.39
CA SER A 31 -10.28 -8.92 17.65
C SER A 31 -9.10 -8.20 16.98
N PRO A 32 -8.87 -6.94 17.31
CA PRO A 32 -7.90 -6.11 16.60
C PRO A 32 -6.45 -6.52 16.89
N LYS A 33 -5.59 -6.26 15.91
CA LYS A 33 -4.16 -6.11 16.12
C LYS A 33 -3.86 -4.62 16.32
N PHE A 34 -3.33 -4.25 17.48
CA PHE A 34 -3.12 -2.86 17.82
C PHE A 34 -1.99 -2.21 17.00
N GLY A 35 -2.23 -1.00 16.58
CA GLY A 35 -1.37 -0.13 15.81
C GLY A 35 -2.22 0.84 14.99
N ASP A 36 -1.93 2.13 15.06
CA ASP A 36 -2.67 3.14 14.32
C ASP A 36 -2.53 2.96 12.82
N THR A 37 -3.54 3.39 12.06
CA THR A 37 -3.45 3.53 10.60
C THR A 37 -2.34 4.50 10.25
N LYS A 38 -1.26 4.01 9.67
CA LYS A 38 -0.12 4.82 9.24
C LYS A 38 0.33 4.36 7.86
N LEU A 39 0.43 5.31 6.95
CA LEU A 39 1.03 5.12 5.65
C LEU A 39 2.34 5.92 5.55
N ASN A 40 3.23 5.47 4.70
CA ASN A 40 4.44 6.23 4.40
C ASN A 40 4.06 7.50 3.63
N SER A 41 4.24 8.66 4.26
CA SER A 41 3.92 9.98 3.68
C SER A 41 4.79 10.35 2.48
N ASN A 42 5.92 9.67 2.25
CA ASN A 42 6.72 9.85 1.05
C ASN A 42 6.05 9.19 -0.18
N LEU A 43 5.23 8.18 0.04
CA LEU A 43 4.57 7.41 -1.03
C LEU A 43 3.09 7.71 -1.19
N PHE A 44 2.43 8.15 -0.12
CA PHE A 44 0.98 8.30 -0.13
C PHE A 44 0.54 9.60 0.50
N ASP A 45 -0.44 10.23 -0.11
CA ASP A 45 -1.23 11.31 0.49
C ASP A 45 -2.66 10.82 0.71
N TYR A 46 -3.25 11.19 1.85
CA TYR A 46 -4.66 10.93 2.07
C TYR A 46 -5.53 11.83 1.19
N VAL A 47 -6.49 11.23 0.52
CA VAL A 47 -7.48 11.97 -0.26
C VAL A 47 -8.57 12.51 0.68
N LEU A 48 -9.15 13.65 0.32
CA LEU A 48 -10.31 14.21 1.03
C LEU A 48 -11.48 13.22 1.00
N GLY A 49 -12.36 13.30 2.00
CA GLY A 49 -13.52 12.41 2.12
C GLY A 49 -13.28 11.19 3.01
N SER A 50 -12.21 11.22 3.81
CA SER A 50 -11.96 10.23 4.86
C SER A 50 -11.57 10.90 6.19
N VAL A 51 -11.93 10.26 7.29
CA VAL A 51 -11.74 10.77 8.66
C VAL A 51 -11.12 9.69 9.54
N ASP A 52 -10.31 10.13 10.52
CA ASP A 52 -9.76 9.23 11.52
C ASP A 52 -10.74 9.05 12.67
N VAL A 53 -11.03 7.80 12.99
CA VAL A 53 -11.85 7.38 14.12
C VAL A 53 -10.99 6.54 15.06
N LYS A 54 -11.08 6.78 16.35
CA LYS A 54 -10.44 5.90 17.34
C LYS A 54 -11.43 4.86 17.80
N PHE A 55 -11.06 3.60 17.66
CA PHE A 55 -11.73 2.48 18.29
C PHE A 55 -11.10 2.24 19.65
N LEU A 56 -11.92 2.16 20.66
CA LEU A 56 -11.55 2.04 22.07
C LEU A 56 -12.02 0.69 22.58
N TYR A 57 -11.18 -0.02 23.30
CA TYR A 57 -11.42 -1.36 23.80
C TYR A 57 -11.17 -1.45 25.30
N ASP A 58 -11.88 -2.37 25.98
CA ASP A 58 -11.80 -2.58 27.43
C ASP A 58 -12.02 -1.27 28.21
N CYS A 59 -13.06 -0.55 27.89
CA CYS A 59 -13.42 0.67 28.59
C CYS A 59 -14.10 0.36 29.94
N THR A 60 -13.91 1.25 30.92
CA THR A 60 -14.59 1.14 32.22
C THR A 60 -16.09 1.40 32.12
N SER A 61 -16.54 2.16 31.12
CA SER A 61 -17.94 2.32 30.75
C SER A 61 -18.32 1.34 29.65
N GLN A 62 -19.59 0.93 29.59
CA GLN A 62 -20.08 0.08 28.51
C GLN A 62 -19.80 0.73 27.17
N GLY A 63 -19.23 -0.05 26.23
CA GLY A 63 -19.00 0.40 24.86
C GLY A 63 -20.30 0.62 24.10
N GLU A 64 -20.22 1.40 23.03
CA GLU A 64 -21.39 1.72 22.20
C GLU A 64 -21.81 0.55 21.30
N PHE A 65 -20.84 -0.31 20.96
CA PHE A 65 -21.02 -1.42 20.03
C PHE A 65 -20.68 -2.74 20.73
N SER A 66 -21.65 -3.61 20.86
CA SER A 66 -21.46 -4.93 21.47
C SER A 66 -20.97 -5.93 20.45
N CYS A 67 -19.88 -6.58 20.78
CA CYS A 67 -19.29 -7.63 19.96
C CYS A 67 -19.99 -8.99 20.18
N PRO A 68 -19.98 -9.89 19.19
CA PRO A 68 -20.50 -11.24 19.32
C PRO A 68 -19.82 -12.02 20.45
N LYS A 69 -20.55 -12.93 21.08
CA LYS A 69 -20.00 -13.80 22.12
C LYS A 69 -18.86 -14.64 21.55
N GLY A 70 -17.74 -14.69 22.28
CA GLY A 70 -16.55 -15.47 21.88
C GLY A 70 -15.48 -14.64 21.14
N GLU A 71 -15.74 -13.37 20.88
CA GLU A 71 -14.71 -12.46 20.41
C GLU A 71 -13.80 -11.98 21.54
N THR A 72 -12.62 -11.44 21.20
CA THR A 72 -11.60 -11.02 22.18
C THR A 72 -12.08 -9.89 23.08
N TYR A 73 -12.88 -8.99 22.54
CA TYR A 73 -13.45 -7.84 23.25
C TYR A 73 -14.97 -7.91 23.23
N GLY A 74 -15.59 -7.62 24.39
CA GLY A 74 -17.03 -7.63 24.54
C GLY A 74 -17.71 -6.41 23.93
N ASP A 75 -17.06 -5.25 24.05
CA ASP A 75 -17.60 -3.98 23.57
C ASP A 75 -16.52 -3.12 22.92
N VAL A 76 -16.95 -2.33 21.95
CA VAL A 76 -16.12 -1.31 21.29
C VAL A 76 -16.78 0.04 21.42
N ALA A 77 -16.04 1.05 21.83
CA ALA A 77 -16.49 2.44 21.77
C ALA A 77 -15.75 3.18 20.64
N THR A 78 -16.34 4.24 20.12
CA THR A 78 -15.73 5.03 19.05
C THR A 78 -15.64 6.49 19.44
N VAL A 79 -14.55 7.17 19.03
CA VAL A 79 -14.39 8.60 19.18
C VAL A 79 -14.02 9.19 17.83
N LEU A 80 -14.89 10.05 17.32
CA LEU A 80 -14.61 10.89 16.16
C LEU A 80 -13.86 12.14 16.65
N ALA A 81 -12.64 12.31 16.14
CA ALA A 81 -11.73 13.40 16.45
C ALA A 81 -11.05 13.39 17.84
N ALA A 82 -9.81 13.86 17.85
CA ALA A 82 -8.86 13.79 18.97
C ALA A 82 -9.21 14.66 20.20
N PHE A 83 -10.36 15.31 20.24
CA PHE A 83 -10.70 16.33 21.23
C PHE A 83 -11.53 15.85 22.43
N LEU A 84 -12.10 14.66 22.34
CA LEU A 84 -12.81 14.08 23.47
C LEU A 84 -11.80 13.25 24.27
N VAL A 85 -11.65 13.56 25.55
CA VAL A 85 -10.88 12.70 26.46
C VAL A 85 -11.55 11.33 26.42
N PRO A 86 -10.85 10.30 25.93
CA PRO A 86 -11.46 8.99 25.85
C PRO A 86 -11.84 8.54 27.28
N PRO A 87 -12.97 7.85 27.42
CA PRO A 87 -13.24 7.12 28.65
C PRO A 87 -12.02 6.24 28.96
N MET A 88 -11.78 5.89 30.23
CA MET A 88 -10.63 5.07 30.60
C MET A 88 -10.74 3.70 29.97
N CYS A 89 -10.14 3.54 28.81
CA CYS A 89 -10.06 2.31 28.04
C CYS A 89 -8.62 1.81 28.05
N LYS A 90 -8.43 0.49 28.09
CA LYS A 90 -7.08 -0.09 28.15
C LYS A 90 -6.34 0.02 26.83
N SER A 91 -7.07 0.04 25.71
CA SER A 91 -6.47 0.02 24.39
C SER A 91 -7.26 0.90 23.44
N ASN A 92 -6.55 1.51 22.48
CA ASN A 92 -7.16 2.26 21.42
C ASN A 92 -6.38 2.05 20.11
N VAL A 93 -7.06 2.30 19.00
CA VAL A 93 -6.45 2.24 17.67
C VAL A 93 -7.10 3.24 16.73
N GLY A 94 -6.28 3.99 15.99
CA GLY A 94 -6.73 4.92 14.95
C GLY A 94 -7.05 4.17 13.66
N ILE A 95 -8.29 4.27 13.21
CA ILE A 95 -8.77 3.69 11.96
C ILE A 95 -9.26 4.81 11.06
N ARG A 96 -8.89 4.75 9.77
CA ARG A 96 -9.39 5.68 8.77
C ARG A 96 -10.58 5.09 8.03
N ILE A 97 -11.67 5.86 7.93
CA ILE A 97 -12.92 5.46 7.30
C ILE A 97 -13.42 6.58 6.37
N PRO A 98 -14.36 6.29 5.43
CA PRO A 98 -15.05 7.36 4.69
C PRO A 98 -15.79 8.31 5.64
N ASP A 99 -15.68 9.62 5.42
CA ASP A 99 -16.38 10.62 6.25
C ASP A 99 -17.90 10.50 6.17
N ALA A 100 -18.45 10.08 5.02
CA ALA A 100 -19.86 9.80 4.84
C ALA A 100 -20.39 8.70 5.81
N MET A 101 -19.52 7.83 6.32
CA MET A 101 -19.88 6.80 7.29
C MET A 101 -19.85 7.29 8.73
N SER A 102 -19.21 8.40 9.02
CA SER A 102 -19.08 8.94 10.38
C SER A 102 -20.43 9.22 11.05
N PHE A 103 -21.35 9.86 10.33
CA PHE A 103 -22.70 10.12 10.84
C PHE A 103 -23.50 8.83 11.07
N ARG A 104 -23.36 7.85 10.18
CA ARG A 104 -24.04 6.55 10.32
C ARG A 104 -23.54 5.79 11.55
N ILE A 105 -22.26 5.84 11.84
CA ILE A 105 -21.67 5.25 13.05
C ILE A 105 -22.23 5.93 14.30
N LEU A 106 -22.25 7.26 14.34
CA LEU A 106 -22.75 8.02 15.49
C LEU A 106 -24.26 7.79 15.75
N SER A 107 -25.04 7.61 14.70
CA SER A 107 -26.50 7.40 14.81
C SER A 107 -26.91 5.95 15.05
N SER A 108 -26.03 5.00 14.80
CA SER A 108 -26.29 3.57 14.90
C SER A 108 -25.37 2.93 15.95
N LYS A 109 -25.96 2.23 16.91
CA LYS A 109 -25.22 1.39 17.87
C LYS A 109 -25.02 -0.03 17.37
N ASN A 110 -25.02 -0.24 16.07
CA ASN A 110 -24.89 -1.55 15.44
C ASN A 110 -23.46 -1.79 14.95
N VAL A 111 -22.82 -2.82 15.49
CA VAL A 111 -21.45 -3.25 15.12
C VAL A 111 -21.30 -3.49 13.62
N THR A 112 -22.34 -3.97 12.94
CA THR A 112 -22.32 -4.20 11.48
C THR A 112 -22.11 -2.92 10.69
N VAL A 113 -22.65 -1.77 11.18
CA VAL A 113 -22.42 -0.47 10.52
C VAL A 113 -20.98 -0.04 10.68
N LEU A 114 -20.37 -0.30 11.83
CA LEU A 114 -18.95 -0.03 12.08
C LEU A 114 -18.05 -0.91 11.18
N GLU A 115 -18.35 -2.20 11.10
CA GLU A 115 -17.66 -3.11 10.19
C GLU A 115 -17.78 -2.70 8.72
N GLN A 116 -18.98 -2.29 8.31
CA GLN A 116 -19.20 -1.79 6.95
C GLN A 116 -18.33 -0.55 6.66
N ALA A 117 -18.28 0.39 7.59
CA ALA A 117 -17.45 1.60 7.44
C ALA A 117 -15.97 1.26 7.25
N VAL A 118 -15.47 0.28 8.01
CA VAL A 118 -14.09 -0.18 7.86
C VAL A 118 -13.88 -0.87 6.51
N ARG A 119 -14.79 -1.77 6.12
CA ARG A 119 -14.71 -2.51 4.84
C ARG A 119 -14.80 -1.60 3.61
N GLU A 120 -15.48 -0.49 3.70
CA GLU A 120 -15.51 0.51 2.64
C GLU A 120 -14.12 1.11 2.38
N GLY A 121 -13.25 1.15 3.40
CA GLY A 121 -11.89 1.63 3.29
C GLY A 121 -11.79 3.13 2.98
N PHE A 122 -10.61 3.59 2.66
CA PHE A 122 -10.31 5.00 2.37
C PHE A 122 -9.45 5.13 1.11
N GLU A 123 -9.49 6.29 0.49
CA GLU A 123 -8.70 6.56 -0.71
C GLU A 123 -7.39 7.31 -0.36
N VAL A 124 -6.33 6.94 -1.07
CA VAL A 124 -5.03 7.60 -1.01
C VAL A 124 -4.52 7.85 -2.41
N LYS A 125 -3.82 8.96 -2.59
CA LYS A 125 -3.05 9.22 -3.80
C LYS A 125 -1.64 8.68 -3.61
N TYR A 126 -1.14 7.90 -4.56
CA TYR A 126 0.25 7.45 -4.51
C TYR A 126 1.16 8.43 -5.26
N LYS A 127 2.35 8.62 -4.69
CA LYS A 127 3.38 9.56 -5.18
C LYS A 127 4.42 8.78 -5.99
N VAL A 128 4.02 8.32 -7.15
CA VAL A 128 4.93 7.67 -8.10
C VAL A 128 5.19 8.67 -9.22
N ASP A 129 6.44 8.78 -9.64
CA ASP A 129 6.79 9.56 -10.83
C ASP A 129 6.34 8.79 -12.08
N SER A 130 5.10 9.06 -12.52
CA SER A 130 4.48 8.36 -13.64
C SER A 130 5.29 8.54 -14.92
N ALA A 131 5.91 9.69 -15.13
CA ALA A 131 6.75 9.92 -16.31
C ALA A 131 7.97 9.01 -16.32
N LYS A 132 8.64 8.86 -15.16
CA LYS A 132 9.75 7.90 -15.01
C LYS A 132 9.29 6.45 -15.16
N CYS A 133 8.10 6.12 -14.66
CA CYS A 133 7.53 4.79 -14.83
C CYS A 133 7.23 4.48 -16.30
N ASP A 134 6.67 5.43 -17.02
CA ASP A 134 6.36 5.28 -18.46
C ASP A 134 7.65 5.11 -19.29
N GLU A 135 8.69 5.91 -19.01
CA GLU A 135 10.01 5.76 -19.63
C GLU A 135 10.61 4.37 -19.33
N CYS A 136 10.50 3.91 -18.09
CA CYS A 136 10.98 2.59 -17.67
C CYS A 136 10.27 1.45 -18.40
N VAL A 137 8.93 1.47 -18.42
CA VAL A 137 8.12 0.46 -19.10
C VAL A 137 8.36 0.51 -20.62
N GLY A 138 8.47 1.70 -21.20
CA GLY A 138 8.83 1.89 -22.60
C GLY A 138 10.19 1.29 -22.97
N SER A 139 11.13 1.25 -22.03
CA SER A 139 12.43 0.60 -22.17
C SER A 139 12.42 -0.90 -21.78
N LYS A 140 11.24 -1.53 -21.64
CA LYS A 140 11.05 -2.92 -21.20
C LYS A 140 11.55 -3.23 -19.79
N GLY A 141 11.59 -2.23 -18.93
CA GLY A 141 11.87 -2.38 -17.51
C GLY A 141 10.60 -2.57 -16.68
N VAL A 142 10.81 -2.86 -15.41
CA VAL A 142 9.75 -2.91 -14.39
C VAL A 142 9.93 -1.72 -13.46
N CYS A 143 8.92 -0.84 -13.44
CA CYS A 143 8.94 0.31 -12.56
C CYS A 143 8.81 -0.13 -11.10
N GLY A 144 9.66 0.43 -10.24
CA GLY A 144 9.72 0.15 -8.82
C GLY A 144 10.01 1.40 -8.00
N TYR A 145 10.20 1.20 -6.71
CA TYR A 145 10.54 2.26 -5.77
C TYR A 145 11.72 1.81 -4.90
N ASP A 146 12.75 2.66 -4.82
CA ASP A 146 13.88 2.46 -3.94
C ASP A 146 13.59 3.11 -2.58
N TRP A 147 13.56 2.30 -1.53
CA TRP A 147 13.23 2.74 -0.18
C TRP A 147 14.35 3.51 0.50
N ASP A 148 15.59 3.26 0.11
CA ASP A 148 16.77 3.91 0.69
C ASP A 148 16.97 5.30 0.07
N LEU A 149 16.73 5.41 -1.23
CA LEU A 149 16.82 6.67 -1.96
C LEU A 149 15.51 7.47 -1.97
N ASN A 150 14.40 6.86 -1.56
CA ASN A 150 13.05 7.43 -1.62
C ASN A 150 12.67 7.96 -3.01
N GLU A 151 12.97 7.18 -4.05
CA GLU A 151 12.70 7.57 -5.43
C GLU A 151 12.17 6.42 -6.31
N THR A 152 11.52 6.82 -7.41
CA THR A 152 11.09 5.88 -8.46
C THR A 152 12.29 5.41 -9.25
N VAL A 153 12.43 4.09 -9.39
CA VAL A 153 13.53 3.43 -10.09
C VAL A 153 13.03 2.43 -11.13
N CYS A 154 13.89 2.11 -12.08
CA CYS A 154 13.62 1.13 -13.12
C CYS A 154 14.44 -0.13 -12.90
N HIS A 155 13.80 -1.27 -12.77
CA HIS A 155 14.44 -2.58 -12.68
C HIS A 155 14.51 -3.22 -14.07
N CYS A 156 15.72 -3.54 -14.49
CA CYS A 156 16.00 -4.10 -15.80
C CYS A 156 16.42 -5.57 -15.69
N ALA A 157 15.93 -6.43 -16.59
CA ALA A 157 16.16 -7.88 -16.53
C ALA A 157 17.65 -8.29 -16.54
N ASN A 158 18.54 -7.47 -17.13
CA ASN A 158 19.94 -7.78 -17.30
C ASN A 158 20.88 -6.83 -16.55
N GLN A 159 20.37 -6.05 -15.59
CA GLN A 159 21.16 -5.11 -14.80
C GLN A 159 20.97 -5.41 -13.31
N SER A 160 22.07 -5.45 -12.59
CA SER A 160 22.08 -5.69 -11.13
C SER A 160 21.79 -4.44 -10.30
N SER A 161 21.75 -3.26 -10.91
CA SER A 161 21.45 -2.00 -10.26
C SER A 161 20.23 -1.35 -10.88
N ALA A 162 19.43 -0.66 -10.03
CA ALA A 162 18.33 0.16 -10.49
C ALA A 162 18.86 1.32 -11.36
N SER A 163 18.17 1.61 -12.45
CA SER A 163 18.52 2.69 -13.36
C SER A 163 17.29 3.53 -13.71
N ARG A 164 17.44 4.59 -14.46
CA ARG A 164 16.31 5.40 -14.91
C ARG A 164 15.56 4.74 -16.08
N ILE A 165 16.30 4.15 -16.99
CA ILE A 165 15.79 3.43 -18.17
C ILE A 165 16.63 2.19 -18.42
N CYS A 166 16.06 1.16 -19.01
CA CYS A 166 16.78 -0.01 -19.42
C CYS A 166 17.52 0.25 -20.74
N SER A 167 18.84 0.22 -20.70
CA SER A 167 19.64 0.27 -21.92
C SER A 167 19.42 -1.03 -22.69
N ALA A 168 19.06 -0.94 -23.97
CA ALA A 168 19.19 -2.06 -24.86
C ALA A 168 20.70 -2.39 -24.92
N ARG A 169 21.10 -3.48 -24.29
CA ARG A 169 22.45 -4.00 -24.47
C ARG A 169 22.55 -4.30 -25.96
N ALA A 170 23.39 -3.56 -26.67
CA ALA A 170 23.78 -3.98 -28.01
C ALA A 170 24.28 -5.42 -27.86
N GLU A 171 23.54 -6.37 -28.42
CA GLU A 171 24.09 -7.72 -28.60
C GLU A 171 25.38 -7.50 -29.37
N ALA A 172 26.48 -7.67 -28.69
CA ALA A 172 27.77 -7.76 -29.34
C ALA A 172 27.65 -8.98 -30.25
N ILE A 173 27.46 -8.73 -31.52
CA ILE A 173 27.66 -9.72 -32.56
C ILE A 173 29.17 -9.98 -32.53
N ASP A 174 29.57 -10.88 -31.66
CA ASP A 174 30.84 -11.53 -31.72
C ASP A 174 30.76 -12.44 -32.95
N ASN A 175 31.07 -11.85 -34.09
CA ASN A 175 31.35 -12.59 -35.31
C ASN A 175 32.81 -13.06 -35.16
N PRO A 176 33.07 -14.32 -34.85
CA PRO A 176 34.42 -14.79 -34.84
C PRO A 176 34.91 -14.77 -36.30
N GLU A 177 35.72 -13.81 -36.61
CA GLU A 177 36.49 -13.75 -37.87
C GLU A 177 37.30 -15.03 -37.98
N LEU A 178 36.88 -15.88 -38.91
CA LEU A 178 37.59 -17.11 -39.27
C LEU A 178 39.01 -16.71 -39.75
N PRO A 179 40.09 -17.22 -39.12
CA PRO A 179 41.43 -16.91 -39.60
C PRO A 179 41.61 -17.45 -41.00
N SER A 180 41.85 -16.55 -41.95
CA SER A 180 42.20 -16.85 -43.32
C SER A 180 43.45 -17.72 -43.36
N ALA A 181 43.30 -18.98 -43.77
CA ALA A 181 44.43 -19.91 -44.00
C ALA A 181 45.30 -19.38 -45.16
N LYS A 182 46.47 -18.92 -44.84
CA LYS A 182 47.53 -18.67 -45.84
C LYS A 182 47.93 -20.02 -46.43
N GLY A 183 47.57 -20.23 -47.68
CA GLY A 183 48.05 -21.33 -48.47
C GLY A 183 49.56 -21.18 -48.74
N THR A 184 50.35 -22.08 -48.20
CA THR A 184 51.74 -22.33 -48.63
C THR A 184 51.72 -23.23 -49.82
N SER A 185 52.11 -22.68 -50.98
CA SER A 185 52.41 -23.46 -52.21
C SER A 185 53.68 -24.28 -51.99
N TYR A 186 53.57 -25.56 -52.11
CA TYR A 186 54.69 -26.47 -52.18
C TYR A 186 54.97 -26.77 -53.66
N GLU A 187 56.19 -26.39 -54.14
CA GLU A 187 56.70 -26.82 -55.44
C GLU A 187 57.46 -28.10 -55.23
N PRO A 188 57.25 -29.13 -56.08
CA PRO A 188 58.10 -30.36 -56.04
C PRO A 188 59.29 -30.24 -56.96
N LYS A 189 60.41 -30.72 -56.48
CA LYS A 189 61.58 -31.12 -57.29
C LYS A 189 61.44 -32.53 -57.71
#